data_b746b5ecce010ded197057dbd3cf04b0
#
_entry.id   b746b5ecce010ded197057dbd3cf04b0
#
_cell.length_a   1.000
_cell.length_b   1.000
_cell.length_c   1.000
_cell.angle_alpha   90.00
_cell.angle_beta   90.00
_cell.angle_gamma   90.00
#
_symmetry.space_group_name_H-M   'P 1'
#
loop_
_entity.id
_entity.type
_entity.pdbx_description
1 polymer ?
#
loop_
_entity_poly.entity_id
_entity_poly.type
_entity_poly.pdbx_seq_one_letter_code
_entity_poly.pdbx_strand_id
1 'polypeptide(L)'
;MNEMKEAVGNWREAKQFSPADENDFLRWLDKADTEEKLFSRLTFWFTFRGLPADQNQRYHLVQERARELRLWNGLELKLRRWQDRVADEYEQIGKEAFAARIGEDYADYINSLTDPEAAPQQAAPEPENAKPAGVQAWSARELSEMELPPIRHVVEGLLPMGMGVLVAKPKLGKSWMVLDLCLAVAQGEPFLGFPTRQHGTLYLALEDGKSRMQTRLRRLLEGRPAPANMHVMFQAQRLGEGLLEMLGEYLDANPDIHLVCIDTLSKIKPKAKPFENAYDADYDYMGRLKAFADSRGICVLLVHHTRKSKNPEDSFDNINGSTGILGAADFTIVLDKQSRMDDEAGFLLTGRDIEQCERVIRFDKARCRWVMQGTAAQLAAQRRVAEYEAEPIVKTLRVLLQQGDGTWSGYSKNLMEMGQRYAHTELAPNLQMLSKRIQELQPMLWERDTIKYWYNSNGNAGRKHNFRQERTDHNASVPVSAQLSLRHNYH
;
A
#
# COMPACT_ATOMS: atom_id res chain seq x y z
N MET A 1 11.91 1.84 40.74
CA MET A 1 10.63 1.12 40.98
C MET A 1 10.08 1.27 42.39
N ASN A 2 10.89 1.12 43.48
CA ASN A 2 10.36 1.35 44.84
C ASN A 2 10.01 2.82 45.11
N GLU A 3 10.82 3.77 44.69
CA GLU A 3 10.57 5.22 44.86
C GLU A 3 9.39 5.68 44.03
N MET A 4 9.21 5.13 42.82
CA MET A 4 8.01 5.38 42.00
C MET A 4 6.72 4.91 42.70
N LYS A 5 6.79 3.72 43.33
CA LYS A 5 5.65 3.21 44.13
C LYS A 5 5.35 4.11 45.35
N GLU A 6 6.37 4.68 45.97
CA GLU A 6 6.24 5.60 47.09
C GLU A 6 5.66 6.96 46.65
N ALA A 7 6.07 7.51 45.51
CA ALA A 7 5.51 8.73 44.94
C ALA A 7 4.01 8.57 44.63
N VAL A 8 3.61 7.46 44.04
CA VAL A 8 2.22 7.10 43.78
C VAL A 8 1.47 6.83 45.10
N GLY A 9 2.14 6.23 46.10
CA GLY A 9 1.56 6.00 47.44
C GLY A 9 1.20 7.28 48.20
N ASN A 10 2.08 8.25 48.22
CA ASN A 10 1.83 9.55 48.90
C ASN A 10 0.67 10.34 48.28
N TRP A 11 0.47 10.23 46.97
CA TRP A 11 -0.67 10.83 46.27
C TRP A 11 -2.00 10.16 46.63
N ARG A 12 -1.99 8.84 46.95
CA ARG A 12 -3.18 8.07 47.37
C ARG A 12 -3.69 8.40 48.73
N GLU A 13 -2.80 8.68 49.68
CA GLU A 13 -3.19 9.06 51.04
C GLU A 13 -4.00 10.37 51.04
N ALA A 14 -3.81 11.22 50.02
CA ALA A 14 -4.56 12.46 49.84
C ALA A 14 -6.01 12.27 49.32
N LYS A 15 -6.37 11.08 48.77
CA LYS A 15 -7.71 10.79 48.24
C LYS A 15 -8.27 9.49 48.82
N GLN A 16 -9.33 9.59 49.64
CA GLN A 16 -10.06 8.45 50.18
C GLN A 16 -10.89 7.77 49.08
N PHE A 17 -10.61 6.49 48.81
CA PHE A 17 -11.38 5.68 47.88
C PHE A 17 -12.50 4.94 48.59
N SER A 18 -13.71 4.99 48.04
CA SER A 18 -14.91 4.38 48.63
C SER A 18 -15.05 2.89 48.28
N PRO A 19 -15.78 2.08 49.09
CA PRO A 19 -16.10 0.68 48.80
C PRO A 19 -16.90 0.44 47.54
N ALA A 20 -17.51 1.45 46.93
CA ALA A 20 -18.22 1.37 45.65
C ALA A 20 -17.33 0.94 44.47
N ASP A 21 -16.04 1.14 44.59
CA ASP A 21 -15.05 0.83 43.56
C ASP A 21 -14.90 -0.67 43.24
N GLU A 22 -15.24 -1.55 44.16
CA GLU A 22 -15.05 -3.00 43.96
C GLU A 22 -16.14 -3.62 43.09
N ASN A 23 -17.38 -3.20 43.29
CA ASN A 23 -18.48 -3.61 42.45
C ASN A 23 -18.36 -3.06 41.01
N ASP A 24 -17.79 -1.89 40.86
CA ASP A 24 -17.56 -1.28 39.57
C ASP A 24 -16.44 -1.99 38.80
N PHE A 25 -15.41 -2.48 39.52
CA PHE A 25 -14.35 -3.28 38.90
C PHE A 25 -14.89 -4.61 38.31
N LEU A 26 -15.70 -5.35 39.08
CA LEU A 26 -16.27 -6.61 38.64
C LEU A 26 -17.23 -6.42 37.46
N ARG A 27 -18.10 -5.42 37.51
CA ARG A 27 -19.00 -5.06 36.40
C ARG A 27 -18.25 -4.67 35.14
N TRP A 28 -17.15 -3.98 35.30
CA TRP A 28 -16.28 -3.61 34.19
C TRP A 28 -15.58 -4.85 33.61
N LEU A 29 -15.06 -5.73 34.48
CA LEU A 29 -14.36 -6.96 34.05
C LEU A 29 -15.26 -7.84 33.21
N ASP A 30 -16.54 -7.99 33.58
CA ASP A 30 -17.53 -8.75 32.81
C ASP A 30 -17.78 -8.17 31.41
N LYS A 31 -17.70 -6.85 31.27
CA LYS A 31 -17.88 -6.13 30.00
C LYS A 31 -16.61 -5.99 29.18
N ALA A 32 -15.44 -6.27 29.76
CA ALA A 32 -14.17 -6.17 29.07
C ALA A 32 -13.95 -7.38 28.16
N ASP A 33 -14.10 -7.17 26.87
CA ASP A 33 -14.07 -8.17 25.80
C ASP A 33 -12.90 -7.99 24.83
N THR A 34 -12.13 -6.91 24.97
CA THR A 34 -10.98 -6.58 24.13
C THR A 34 -9.70 -6.43 24.94
N GLU A 35 -8.55 -6.71 24.28
CA GLU A 35 -7.21 -6.51 24.87
C GLU A 35 -7.01 -5.07 25.34
N GLU A 36 -7.54 -4.10 24.64
CA GLU A 36 -7.41 -2.68 24.89
C GLU A 36 -8.17 -2.24 26.15
N LYS A 37 -9.41 -2.71 26.33
CA LYS A 37 -10.20 -2.47 27.55
C LYS A 37 -9.52 -3.09 28.78
N LEU A 38 -8.97 -4.29 28.64
CA LEU A 38 -8.22 -4.95 29.71
C LEU A 38 -6.91 -4.23 30.03
N PHE A 39 -6.19 -3.77 29.01
CA PHE A 39 -4.93 -3.05 29.16
C PHE A 39 -5.12 -1.70 29.84
N SER A 40 -6.07 -0.89 29.40
CA SER A 40 -6.31 0.45 29.98
C SER A 40 -6.64 0.36 31.47
N ARG A 41 -7.40 -0.64 31.89
CA ARG A 41 -7.76 -0.80 33.29
C ARG A 41 -6.61 -1.35 34.13
N LEU A 42 -5.82 -2.28 33.60
CA LEU A 42 -4.63 -2.76 34.31
C LEU A 42 -3.59 -1.65 34.49
N THR A 43 -3.31 -0.86 33.45
CA THR A 43 -2.38 0.26 33.55
C THR A 43 -2.87 1.33 34.53
N PHE A 44 -4.16 1.64 34.53
CA PHE A 44 -4.77 2.50 35.52
C PHE A 44 -4.53 1.99 36.95
N TRP A 45 -4.81 0.71 37.23
CA TRP A 45 -4.62 0.14 38.57
C TRP A 45 -3.14 0.11 38.97
N PHE A 46 -2.24 -0.23 38.08
CA PHE A 46 -0.79 -0.20 38.34
C PHE A 46 -0.29 1.22 38.62
N THR A 47 -0.78 2.21 37.91
CA THR A 47 -0.35 3.60 38.07
C THR A 47 -0.93 4.23 39.36
N PHE A 48 -2.22 4.08 39.59
CA PHE A 48 -2.91 4.84 40.64
C PHE A 48 -3.10 4.09 41.96
N ARG A 49 -3.05 2.77 41.97
CA ARG A 49 -3.33 2.02 43.20
C ARG A 49 -2.18 1.19 43.77
N GLY A 50 -1.02 1.11 43.08
CA GLY A 50 0.13 0.24 43.46
C GLY A 50 -0.27 -1.23 43.50
N LEU A 51 0.50 -2.10 44.13
CA LEU A 51 0.14 -3.50 44.35
C LEU A 51 0.14 -3.83 45.85
N PRO A 52 -0.91 -3.48 46.63
CA PRO A 52 -1.16 -4.18 47.88
C PRO A 52 -1.63 -5.60 47.59
N ALA A 53 -1.68 -6.46 48.60
CA ALA A 53 -2.09 -7.86 48.47
C ALA A 53 -3.45 -8.03 47.72
N ASP A 54 -4.39 -7.14 47.94
CA ASP A 54 -5.72 -7.14 47.29
C ASP A 54 -5.68 -6.91 45.79
N GLN A 55 -4.64 -6.29 45.27
CA GLN A 55 -4.51 -6.00 43.83
C GLN A 55 -3.84 -7.13 43.07
N ASN A 56 -3.09 -8.01 43.74
CA ASN A 56 -2.66 -9.26 43.13
C ASN A 56 -3.88 -10.11 42.76
N GLN A 57 -4.92 -10.12 43.59
CA GLN A 57 -6.15 -10.86 43.29
C GLN A 57 -6.87 -10.27 42.09
N ARG A 58 -6.98 -8.95 41.99
CA ARG A 58 -7.58 -8.26 40.83
C ARG A 58 -6.77 -8.46 39.56
N TYR A 59 -5.46 -8.43 39.65
CA TYR A 59 -4.58 -8.76 38.52
C TYR A 59 -4.83 -10.17 38.01
N HIS A 60 -4.96 -11.14 38.93
CA HIS A 60 -5.28 -12.52 38.55
C HIS A 60 -6.65 -12.66 37.91
N LEU A 61 -7.68 -11.94 38.37
CA LEU A 61 -9.00 -11.95 37.75
C LEU A 61 -8.95 -11.40 36.30
N VAL A 62 -8.21 -10.31 36.07
CA VAL A 62 -8.02 -9.80 34.71
C VAL A 62 -7.22 -10.76 33.85
N GLN A 63 -6.21 -11.41 34.42
CA GLN A 63 -5.43 -12.43 33.74
C GLN A 63 -6.27 -13.65 33.35
N GLU A 64 -7.12 -14.13 34.25
CA GLU A 64 -8.06 -15.21 33.96
C GLU A 64 -9.03 -14.81 32.85
N ARG A 65 -9.64 -13.63 32.95
CA ARG A 65 -10.53 -13.11 31.91
C ARG A 65 -9.84 -12.96 30.55
N ALA A 66 -8.63 -12.47 30.52
CA ALA A 66 -7.83 -12.37 29.29
C ALA A 66 -7.46 -13.75 28.71
N ARG A 67 -7.26 -14.75 29.55
CA ARG A 67 -7.03 -16.14 29.11
C ARG A 67 -8.28 -16.76 28.52
N GLU A 68 -9.43 -16.59 29.16
CA GLU A 68 -10.73 -17.03 28.64
C GLU A 68 -10.99 -16.47 27.24
N LEU A 69 -10.70 -15.19 27.04
CA LEU A 69 -10.86 -14.48 25.77
C LEU A 69 -9.71 -14.76 24.78
N ARG A 70 -8.68 -15.53 25.17
CA ARG A 70 -7.46 -15.82 24.40
C ARG A 70 -6.61 -14.58 24.07
N LEU A 71 -6.68 -13.55 24.89
CA LEU A 71 -5.99 -12.25 24.69
C LEU A 71 -4.73 -12.11 25.56
N TRP A 72 -4.43 -13.07 26.45
CA TRP A 72 -3.38 -12.92 27.48
C TRP A 72 -1.98 -12.66 26.90
N ASN A 73 -1.58 -13.36 25.86
CA ASN A 73 -0.21 -13.22 25.33
C ASN A 73 0.06 -11.81 24.76
N GLY A 74 -0.91 -11.23 24.07
CA GLY A 74 -0.84 -9.85 23.59
C GLY A 74 -0.84 -8.84 24.74
N LEU A 75 -1.74 -9.02 25.70
CA LEU A 75 -1.89 -8.17 26.86
C LEU A 75 -0.62 -8.19 27.74
N GLU A 76 -0.02 -9.35 28.01
CA GLU A 76 1.22 -9.46 28.79
C GLU A 76 2.37 -8.70 28.14
N LEU A 77 2.54 -8.83 26.83
CA LEU A 77 3.59 -8.13 26.09
C LEU A 77 3.40 -6.60 26.15
N LYS A 78 2.15 -6.12 26.02
CA LYS A 78 1.80 -4.69 26.14
C LYS A 78 2.09 -4.17 27.54
N LEU A 79 1.73 -4.92 28.58
CA LEU A 79 1.98 -4.54 29.98
C LEU A 79 3.48 -4.44 30.28
N ARG A 80 4.30 -5.38 29.84
CA ARG A 80 5.77 -5.31 30.00
C ARG A 80 6.33 -4.04 29.36
N ARG A 81 5.98 -3.78 28.11
CA ARG A 81 6.43 -2.57 27.39
C ARG A 81 5.97 -1.27 28.04
N TRP A 82 4.80 -1.29 28.63
CA TRP A 82 4.28 -0.14 29.37
C TRP A 82 5.06 0.06 30.69
N GLN A 83 5.36 -0.99 31.45
CA GLN A 83 6.16 -0.92 32.67
C GLN A 83 7.56 -0.37 32.42
N ASP A 84 8.22 -0.84 31.36
CA ASP A 84 9.55 -0.34 30.98
C ASP A 84 9.51 1.17 30.67
N ARG A 85 8.53 1.62 29.88
CA ARG A 85 8.38 3.04 29.53
C ARG A 85 8.09 3.92 30.75
N VAL A 86 7.24 3.48 31.67
CA VAL A 86 6.92 4.23 32.87
C VAL A 86 8.14 4.34 33.81
N ALA A 87 8.98 3.30 33.87
CA ALA A 87 10.22 3.34 34.60
C ALA A 87 11.22 4.35 34.00
N ASP A 88 11.42 4.32 32.69
CA ASP A 88 12.29 5.25 31.97
C ASP A 88 11.85 6.71 32.15
N GLU A 89 10.53 6.96 32.09
CA GLU A 89 9.99 8.31 32.29
C GLU A 89 10.22 8.80 33.71
N TYR A 90 9.98 7.95 34.71
CA TYR A 90 10.23 8.31 36.10
C TYR A 90 11.69 8.72 36.33
N GLU A 91 12.63 8.03 35.68
CA GLU A 91 14.04 8.39 35.75
C GLU A 91 14.37 9.73 35.07
N GLN A 92 13.64 10.06 33.98
CA GLN A 92 13.88 11.29 33.22
C GLN A 92 13.32 12.56 33.85
N ILE A 93 12.09 12.51 34.38
CA ILE A 93 11.40 13.72 34.88
C ILE A 93 11.47 13.89 36.40
N GLY A 94 11.86 12.84 37.12
CA GLY A 94 11.96 12.84 38.57
C GLY A 94 10.63 12.69 39.32
N LYS A 95 10.72 12.47 40.64
CA LYS A 95 9.61 12.06 41.51
C LYS A 95 8.43 13.06 41.51
N GLU A 96 8.72 14.36 41.66
CA GLU A 96 7.67 15.38 41.82
C GLU A 96 6.90 15.64 40.52
N ALA A 97 7.61 15.77 39.41
CA ALA A 97 6.98 15.98 38.09
C ALA A 97 6.17 14.76 37.66
N PHE A 98 6.66 13.55 37.95
CA PHE A 98 5.94 12.30 37.67
C PHE A 98 4.63 12.21 38.52
N ALA A 99 4.69 12.56 39.80
CA ALA A 99 3.52 12.54 40.67
C ALA A 99 2.46 13.58 40.25
N ALA A 100 2.87 14.79 39.83
CA ALA A 100 1.99 15.82 39.32
C ALA A 100 1.26 15.35 38.04
N ARG A 101 2.00 14.80 37.08
CA ARG A 101 1.42 14.27 35.84
C ARG A 101 0.40 13.15 36.09
N ILE A 102 0.73 12.20 36.95
CA ILE A 102 -0.22 11.13 37.34
C ILE A 102 -1.47 11.70 37.97
N GLY A 103 -1.34 12.81 38.73
CA GLY A 103 -2.49 13.49 39.30
C GLY A 103 -3.42 14.11 38.26
N GLU A 104 -2.88 14.72 37.22
CA GLU A 104 -3.63 15.26 36.08
C GLU A 104 -4.34 14.14 35.30
N ASP A 105 -3.62 13.10 34.91
CA ASP A 105 -4.18 11.94 34.19
C ASP A 105 -5.33 11.27 34.97
N TYR A 106 -5.22 11.23 36.31
CA TYR A 106 -6.27 10.68 37.14
C TYR A 106 -7.52 11.58 37.18
N ALA A 107 -7.33 12.89 37.27
CA ALA A 107 -8.43 13.84 37.26
C ALA A 107 -9.22 13.76 35.95
N ASP A 108 -8.51 13.67 34.82
CA ASP A 108 -9.13 13.53 33.51
C ASP A 108 -9.88 12.18 33.36
N TYR A 109 -9.31 11.10 33.89
CA TYR A 109 -10.00 9.83 33.94
C TYR A 109 -11.26 9.83 34.78
N ILE A 110 -11.24 10.41 36.00
CA ILE A 110 -12.42 10.51 36.84
C ILE A 110 -13.50 11.40 36.18
N ASN A 111 -13.10 12.48 35.54
CA ASN A 111 -14.02 13.32 34.77
C ASN A 111 -14.66 12.57 33.61
N SER A 112 -13.93 11.66 32.96
CA SER A 112 -14.46 10.81 31.89
C SER A 112 -15.43 9.70 32.37
N LEU A 113 -15.35 9.33 33.66
CA LEU A 113 -16.26 8.35 34.28
C LEU A 113 -17.53 8.95 34.84
N THR A 114 -17.54 10.25 35.12
CA THR A 114 -18.74 10.99 35.49
C THR A 114 -19.53 11.34 34.25
N ASP A 115 -20.24 10.33 33.73
CA ASP A 115 -21.20 10.50 32.63
C ASP A 115 -22.36 11.43 33.13
N PRO A 116 -22.64 12.53 32.42
CA PRO A 116 -23.71 13.47 32.83
C PRO A 116 -25.13 12.90 32.73
N GLU A 117 -25.31 11.67 32.23
CA GLU A 117 -26.63 11.04 32.04
C GLU A 117 -27.25 10.38 33.30
N ALA A 118 -26.59 10.40 34.48
CA ALA A 118 -27.07 9.67 35.67
C ALA A 118 -27.78 10.52 36.73
N ALA A 119 -28.11 11.77 36.48
CA ALA A 119 -28.91 12.61 37.43
C ALA A 119 -30.17 13.14 36.72
N PRO A 120 -31.38 12.87 37.28
CA PRO A 120 -32.60 13.48 36.76
C PRO A 120 -32.63 14.95 37.10
N GLN A 121 -32.23 15.83 36.22
CA GLN A 121 -32.49 17.26 36.35
C GLN A 121 -33.91 17.55 35.90
N GLN A 122 -34.66 18.19 36.79
CA GLN A 122 -35.97 18.74 36.49
C GLN A 122 -35.86 19.74 35.34
N ALA A 123 -36.63 19.48 34.30
CA ALA A 123 -36.67 20.24 33.07
C ALA A 123 -37.11 21.70 33.33
N ALA A 124 -36.27 22.65 32.94
CA ALA A 124 -36.71 23.98 32.58
C ALA A 124 -37.24 23.93 31.13
N PRO A 125 -38.29 24.73 30.76
CA PRO A 125 -38.93 24.57 29.45
C PRO A 125 -37.95 24.90 28.30
N GLU A 126 -37.82 23.95 27.40
CA GLU A 126 -37.04 24.10 26.20
C GLU A 126 -37.61 25.18 25.27
N PRO A 127 -36.77 25.99 24.60
CA PRO A 127 -37.21 26.70 23.43
C PRO A 127 -37.35 25.71 22.29
N GLU A 128 -38.56 25.56 21.77
CA GLU A 128 -38.85 24.80 20.56
C GLU A 128 -37.94 25.27 19.41
N ASN A 129 -37.33 24.28 18.72
CA ASN A 129 -36.57 24.39 17.48
C ASN A 129 -35.06 24.74 17.53
N ALA A 130 -34.27 23.90 18.20
CA ALA A 130 -32.95 23.60 17.70
C ALA A 130 -32.82 22.07 17.61
N LYS A 131 -32.96 21.49 16.40
CA LYS A 131 -32.58 20.09 16.15
C LYS A 131 -31.11 19.94 16.54
N PRO A 132 -30.72 18.94 17.39
CA PRO A 132 -29.32 18.63 17.57
C PRO A 132 -28.73 18.37 16.20
N ALA A 133 -27.47 18.71 15.99
CA ALA A 133 -26.73 18.34 14.79
C ALA A 133 -26.66 16.79 14.75
N GLY A 134 -27.74 16.17 14.26
CA GLY A 134 -28.00 14.75 14.42
C GLY A 134 -27.07 13.97 13.53
N VAL A 135 -26.59 12.88 14.06
CA VAL A 135 -26.07 11.76 13.25
C VAL A 135 -27.13 11.46 12.18
N GLN A 136 -26.83 11.81 10.94
CA GLN A 136 -27.74 11.60 9.82
C GLN A 136 -27.62 10.15 9.37
N ALA A 137 -28.62 9.35 9.70
CA ALA A 137 -28.74 7.97 9.25
C ALA A 137 -29.71 7.90 8.06
N TRP A 138 -29.32 7.14 7.06
CA TRP A 138 -30.12 6.87 5.86
C TRP A 138 -30.57 5.42 5.88
N SER A 139 -31.81 5.13 5.55
CA SER A 139 -32.23 3.76 5.28
C SER A 139 -31.60 3.28 3.96
N ALA A 140 -31.43 1.97 3.81
CA ALA A 140 -30.89 1.40 2.57
C ALA A 140 -31.74 1.79 1.34
N ARG A 141 -33.06 1.93 1.51
CA ARG A 141 -33.97 2.38 0.46
C ARG A 141 -33.67 3.83 0.05
N GLU A 142 -33.64 4.75 1.02
CA GLU A 142 -33.34 6.17 0.76
C GLU A 142 -31.99 6.32 0.07
N LEU A 143 -30.96 5.62 0.55
CA LEU A 143 -29.62 5.66 -0.04
C LEU A 143 -29.61 5.12 -1.48
N SER A 144 -30.39 4.07 -1.79
CA SER A 144 -30.46 3.48 -3.14
C SER A 144 -31.24 4.34 -4.13
N GLU A 145 -32.15 5.18 -3.64
CA GLU A 145 -32.97 6.09 -4.46
C GLU A 145 -32.32 7.48 -4.64
N MET A 146 -31.22 7.76 -3.90
CA MET A 146 -30.48 9.01 -4.02
C MET A 146 -29.69 9.07 -5.32
N GLU A 147 -29.82 10.17 -6.06
CA GLU A 147 -28.91 10.52 -7.15
C GLU A 147 -27.61 11.11 -6.56
N LEU A 148 -26.63 10.25 -6.28
CA LEU A 148 -25.32 10.67 -5.83
C LEU A 148 -24.37 10.85 -7.03
N PRO A 149 -23.48 11.85 -7.00
CA PRO A 149 -22.49 12.02 -8.05
C PRO A 149 -21.56 10.79 -8.08
N PRO A 150 -21.15 10.34 -9.29
CA PRO A 150 -20.22 9.23 -9.40
C PRO A 150 -18.88 9.57 -8.75
N ILE A 151 -18.15 8.52 -8.31
CA ILE A 151 -16.80 8.67 -7.77
C ILE A 151 -15.91 9.32 -8.84
N ARG A 152 -15.35 10.46 -8.49
CA ARG A 152 -14.49 11.21 -9.41
C ARG A 152 -13.05 10.74 -9.27
N HIS A 153 -12.31 10.71 -10.37
CA HIS A 153 -10.91 10.37 -10.45
C HIS A 153 -10.09 11.54 -10.99
N VAL A 154 -8.89 11.74 -10.47
CA VAL A 154 -7.87 12.61 -11.05
C VAL A 154 -7.18 11.89 -12.20
N VAL A 155 -6.92 10.60 -12.01
CA VAL A 155 -6.45 9.68 -13.04
C VAL A 155 -7.40 8.50 -13.08
N GLU A 156 -8.11 8.32 -14.19
CA GLU A 156 -9.17 7.32 -14.34
C GLU A 156 -8.66 5.91 -14.02
N GLY A 157 -9.36 5.20 -13.14
CA GLY A 157 -9.01 3.85 -12.71
C GLY A 157 -7.72 3.73 -11.88
N LEU A 158 -7.07 4.85 -11.54
CA LEU A 158 -5.81 4.85 -10.80
C LEU A 158 -5.86 5.70 -9.53
N LEU A 159 -6.29 6.96 -9.62
CA LEU A 159 -6.34 7.90 -8.49
C LEU A 159 -7.75 8.46 -8.33
N PRO A 160 -8.59 7.88 -7.47
CA PRO A 160 -9.86 8.48 -7.07
C PRO A 160 -9.61 9.73 -6.21
N MET A 161 -10.64 10.56 -6.05
CA MET A 161 -10.66 11.60 -5.00
C MET A 161 -10.58 10.93 -3.63
N GLY A 162 -10.01 11.62 -2.64
CA GLY A 162 -9.75 11.09 -1.32
C GLY A 162 -8.26 11.02 -1.01
N MET A 163 -7.85 10.13 -0.12
CA MET A 163 -6.47 10.06 0.33
C MET A 163 -5.79 8.75 -0.07
N GLY A 164 -4.67 8.84 -0.76
CA GLY A 164 -3.84 7.70 -1.15
C GLY A 164 -2.41 7.75 -0.64
N VAL A 165 -1.76 6.59 -0.64
CA VAL A 165 -0.36 6.45 -0.22
C VAL A 165 0.45 5.76 -1.32
N LEU A 166 1.55 6.42 -1.74
CA LEU A 166 2.57 5.83 -2.61
C LEU A 166 3.73 5.31 -1.77
N VAL A 167 3.89 4.01 -1.74
CA VAL A 167 4.87 3.31 -0.89
C VAL A 167 5.99 2.72 -1.74
N ALA A 168 7.23 2.97 -1.39
CA ALA A 168 8.38 2.30 -2.00
C ALA A 168 9.66 2.47 -1.18
N LYS A 169 10.65 1.58 -1.38
CA LYS A 169 11.98 1.71 -0.81
C LYS A 169 12.65 3.06 -1.22
N PRO A 170 13.56 3.60 -0.40
CA PRO A 170 14.30 4.82 -0.77
C PRO A 170 15.06 4.66 -2.09
N LYS A 171 15.16 5.76 -2.87
CA LYS A 171 15.89 5.85 -4.14
C LYS A 171 15.32 5.00 -5.29
N LEU A 172 14.04 4.62 -5.23
CA LEU A 172 13.33 3.89 -6.30
C LEU A 172 12.75 4.79 -7.40
N GLY A 173 12.91 6.10 -7.33
CA GLY A 173 12.39 7.03 -8.34
C GLY A 173 10.96 7.53 -8.08
N LYS A 174 10.47 7.44 -6.81
CA LYS A 174 9.16 7.98 -6.40
C LYS A 174 8.96 9.44 -6.76
N SER A 175 9.93 10.30 -6.42
CA SER A 175 9.82 11.75 -6.70
C SER A 175 9.79 12.07 -8.19
N TRP A 176 10.39 11.24 -9.06
CA TRP A 176 10.21 11.35 -10.52
C TRP A 176 8.79 10.97 -10.93
N MET A 177 8.24 9.90 -10.36
CA MET A 177 6.86 9.46 -10.62
C MET A 177 5.84 10.51 -10.19
N VAL A 178 5.99 11.07 -8.98
CA VAL A 178 5.08 12.10 -8.47
C VAL A 178 5.17 13.39 -9.28
N LEU A 179 6.37 13.79 -9.67
CA LEU A 179 6.55 14.98 -10.50
C LEU A 179 5.93 14.82 -11.88
N ASP A 180 6.11 13.64 -12.50
CA ASP A 180 5.49 13.30 -13.79
C ASP A 180 3.97 13.21 -13.69
N LEU A 181 3.43 12.63 -12.61
CA LEU A 181 2.01 12.61 -12.31
C LEU A 181 1.42 14.04 -12.22
N CYS A 182 2.07 14.92 -11.44
CA CYS A 182 1.61 16.31 -11.31
C CYS A 182 1.62 17.04 -12.66
N LEU A 183 2.66 16.85 -13.48
CA LEU A 183 2.73 17.39 -14.83
C LEU A 183 1.63 16.84 -15.74
N ALA A 184 1.43 15.51 -15.75
CA ALA A 184 0.42 14.86 -16.57
C ALA A 184 -0.99 15.39 -16.25
N VAL A 185 -1.34 15.48 -14.96
CA VAL A 185 -2.63 16.01 -14.51
C VAL A 185 -2.78 17.49 -14.85
N ALA A 186 -1.74 18.31 -14.65
CA ALA A 186 -1.78 19.74 -14.97
C ALA A 186 -1.95 20.00 -16.47
N GLN A 187 -1.45 19.10 -17.32
CA GLN A 187 -1.54 19.18 -18.77
C GLN A 187 -2.74 18.41 -19.37
N GLY A 188 -3.41 17.55 -18.60
CA GLY A 188 -4.45 16.65 -19.10
C GLY A 188 -3.87 15.52 -19.97
N GLU A 189 -2.58 15.20 -19.82
CA GLU A 189 -1.91 14.12 -20.54
C GLU A 189 -2.04 12.79 -19.78
N PRO A 190 -2.07 11.63 -20.46
CA PRO A 190 -2.15 10.33 -19.78
C PRO A 190 -0.96 10.09 -18.83
N PHE A 191 -1.24 9.55 -17.65
CA PHE A 191 -0.23 9.11 -16.70
C PHE A 191 -0.15 7.59 -16.67
N LEU A 192 1.02 7.01 -16.92
CA LEU A 192 1.23 5.55 -17.06
C LEU A 192 0.27 4.88 -18.05
N GLY A 193 -0.26 5.61 -19.03
CA GLY A 193 -1.25 5.14 -19.99
C GLY A 193 -2.71 5.26 -19.53
N PHE A 194 -2.97 5.71 -18.32
CA PHE A 194 -4.31 5.99 -17.80
C PHE A 194 -4.72 7.43 -18.13
N PRO A 195 -5.97 7.67 -18.60
CA PRO A 195 -6.46 9.02 -18.88
C PRO A 195 -6.46 9.87 -17.61
N THR A 196 -6.07 11.15 -17.74
CA THR A 196 -6.19 12.14 -16.66
C THR A 196 -7.27 13.15 -16.99
N ARG A 197 -7.86 13.73 -15.94
CA ARG A 197 -8.62 14.97 -16.07
C ARG A 197 -7.68 16.13 -15.82
N GLN A 198 -7.74 17.16 -16.66
CA GLN A 198 -6.91 18.34 -16.46
C GLN A 198 -7.37 19.11 -15.22
N HIS A 199 -6.48 19.22 -14.25
CA HIS A 199 -6.69 19.94 -13.00
C HIS A 199 -5.41 20.65 -12.56
N GLY A 200 -5.52 21.67 -11.73
CA GLY A 200 -4.40 22.23 -11.01
C GLY A 200 -3.80 21.19 -10.07
N THR A 201 -2.49 21.26 -9.87
CA THR A 201 -1.75 20.35 -8.99
C THR A 201 -0.86 21.11 -8.02
N LEU A 202 -0.74 20.61 -6.79
CA LEU A 202 0.16 21.13 -5.77
C LEU A 202 1.13 20.02 -5.31
N TYR A 203 2.42 20.21 -5.54
CA TYR A 203 3.47 19.30 -5.11
C TYR A 203 4.26 19.89 -3.94
N LEU A 204 4.12 19.32 -2.75
CA LEU A 204 4.94 19.62 -1.57
C LEU A 204 6.22 18.79 -1.64
N ALA A 205 7.29 19.36 -2.19
CA ALA A 205 8.59 18.72 -2.38
C ALA A 205 9.51 18.99 -1.17
N LEU A 206 9.18 18.39 -0.01
CA LEU A 206 9.78 18.74 1.29
C LEU A 206 11.19 18.12 1.51
N GLU A 207 11.65 17.25 0.62
CA GLU A 207 13.01 16.69 0.63
C GLU A 207 13.90 17.22 -0.48
N ASP A 208 13.35 18.03 -1.38
CA ASP A 208 14.08 18.57 -2.53
C ASP A 208 14.31 20.09 -2.44
N GLY A 209 15.40 20.54 -3.05
CA GLY A 209 15.67 21.97 -3.21
C GLY A 209 15.20 22.50 -4.58
N LYS A 210 14.98 23.82 -4.67
CA LYS A 210 14.50 24.52 -5.88
C LYS A 210 15.31 24.18 -7.14
N SER A 211 16.65 24.17 -7.05
CA SER A 211 17.52 23.88 -8.19
C SER A 211 17.38 22.47 -8.72
N ARG A 212 17.24 21.49 -7.82
CA ARG A 212 17.02 20.08 -8.20
C ARG A 212 15.65 19.91 -8.85
N MET A 213 14.62 20.51 -8.29
CA MET A 213 13.27 20.50 -8.84
C MET A 213 13.23 21.14 -10.22
N GLN A 214 13.84 22.29 -10.40
CA GLN A 214 13.94 22.95 -11.71
C GLN A 214 14.62 22.08 -12.76
N THR A 215 15.73 21.40 -12.39
CA THR A 215 16.43 20.49 -13.29
C THR A 215 15.54 19.32 -13.71
N ARG A 216 14.81 18.72 -12.75
CA ARG A 216 13.88 17.64 -13.05
C ARG A 216 12.71 18.07 -13.93
N LEU A 217 12.12 19.22 -13.62
CA LEU A 217 11.03 19.80 -14.44
C LEU A 217 11.48 20.01 -15.88
N ARG A 218 12.62 20.67 -16.10
CA ARG A 218 13.15 20.90 -17.45
C ARG A 218 13.37 19.60 -18.20
N ARG A 219 13.84 18.56 -17.52
CA ARG A 219 14.06 17.24 -18.13
C ARG A 219 12.77 16.54 -18.54
N LEU A 220 11.73 16.57 -17.68
CA LEU A 220 10.42 15.99 -18.00
C LEU A 220 9.66 16.78 -19.07
N LEU A 221 9.84 18.09 -19.12
CA LEU A 221 9.20 18.96 -20.10
C LEU A 221 9.82 18.84 -21.50
N GLU A 222 11.07 18.40 -21.62
CA GLU A 222 11.76 18.21 -22.91
C GLU A 222 11.69 19.49 -23.81
N GLY A 223 11.80 20.67 -23.20
CA GLY A 223 11.70 21.95 -23.87
C GLY A 223 10.27 22.50 -24.03
N ARG A 224 9.25 21.77 -23.64
CA ARG A 224 7.87 22.28 -23.62
C ARG A 224 7.67 23.31 -22.51
N PRO A 225 6.73 24.26 -22.65
CA PRO A 225 6.43 25.22 -21.60
C PRO A 225 5.86 24.50 -20.36
N ALA A 226 6.24 24.96 -19.17
CA ALA A 226 5.69 24.46 -17.92
C ALA A 226 4.23 24.91 -17.76
N PRO A 227 3.32 24.05 -17.28
CA PRO A 227 1.95 24.43 -17.03
C PRO A 227 1.85 25.41 -15.86
N ALA A 228 1.05 26.46 -16.01
CA ALA A 228 0.89 27.50 -14.98
C ALA A 228 0.11 27.01 -13.76
N ASN A 229 -0.75 26.00 -13.93
CA ASN A 229 -1.58 25.39 -12.90
C ASN A 229 -0.90 24.26 -12.10
N MET A 230 0.43 24.07 -12.29
CA MET A 230 1.23 23.21 -11.45
C MET A 230 2.04 24.04 -10.45
N HIS A 231 1.76 23.87 -9.18
CA HIS A 231 2.38 24.60 -8.09
C HIS A 231 3.35 23.71 -7.30
N VAL A 232 4.45 24.27 -6.79
CA VAL A 232 5.44 23.52 -6.00
C VAL A 232 5.76 24.27 -4.72
N MET A 233 5.61 23.60 -3.56
CA MET A 233 6.04 24.10 -2.26
C MET A 233 7.25 23.32 -1.75
N PHE A 234 8.20 24.02 -1.11
CA PHE A 234 9.43 23.43 -0.56
C PHE A 234 9.44 23.43 0.96
N GLN A 235 8.44 24.02 1.58
CA GLN A 235 8.26 24.10 3.02
C GLN A 235 6.79 23.92 3.34
N ALA A 236 6.49 23.24 4.44
CA ALA A 236 5.16 23.09 4.98
C ALA A 236 5.21 22.98 6.49
N GLN A 237 4.13 23.34 7.14
CA GLN A 237 3.91 23.07 8.54
C GLN A 237 3.65 21.58 8.78
N ARG A 238 3.67 21.12 10.03
CA ARG A 238 3.34 19.74 10.37
C ARG A 238 1.84 19.60 10.64
N LEU A 239 1.36 18.37 10.52
CA LEU A 239 0.01 18.03 10.96
C LEU A 239 -0.14 18.37 12.45
N GLY A 240 -1.23 19.08 12.80
CA GLY A 240 -1.46 19.61 14.15
C GLY A 240 -0.65 20.88 14.48
N GLU A 241 0.20 21.36 13.58
CA GLU A 241 0.93 22.62 13.73
C GLU A 241 0.56 23.64 12.62
N GLY A 242 -0.63 23.49 11.97
CA GLY A 242 -1.15 24.44 10.97
C GLY A 242 -1.07 23.96 9.51
N LEU A 243 -0.72 22.71 9.22
CA LEU A 243 -0.63 22.21 7.84
C LEU A 243 -1.97 22.29 7.10
N LEU A 244 -3.06 21.84 7.73
CA LEU A 244 -4.37 21.79 7.07
C LEU A 244 -4.94 23.18 6.84
N GLU A 245 -4.72 24.11 7.76
CA GLU A 245 -5.06 25.52 7.65
C GLU A 245 -4.30 26.16 6.47
N MET A 246 -2.99 25.99 6.43
CA MET A 246 -2.13 26.48 5.34
C MET A 246 -2.56 25.93 3.97
N LEU A 247 -2.83 24.61 3.89
CA LEU A 247 -3.30 23.98 2.66
C LEU A 247 -4.69 24.50 2.29
N GLY A 248 -5.57 24.67 3.29
CA GLY A 248 -6.92 25.22 3.13
C GLY A 248 -6.89 26.60 2.47
N GLU A 249 -6.18 27.54 3.06
CA GLU A 249 -6.01 28.90 2.53
C GLU A 249 -5.43 28.91 1.10
N TYR A 250 -4.46 28.04 0.85
CA TYR A 250 -3.83 27.95 -0.47
C TYR A 250 -4.79 27.40 -1.53
N LEU A 251 -5.57 26.37 -1.20
CA LEU A 251 -6.55 25.76 -2.09
C LEU A 251 -7.75 26.71 -2.34
N ASP A 252 -8.16 27.48 -1.34
CA ASP A 252 -9.22 28.48 -1.49
C ASP A 252 -8.80 29.60 -2.46
N ALA A 253 -7.52 29.95 -2.49
CA ALA A 253 -6.95 30.88 -3.47
C ALA A 253 -6.70 30.25 -4.86
N ASN A 254 -6.68 28.92 -4.97
CA ASN A 254 -6.42 28.15 -6.20
C ASN A 254 -7.41 27.00 -6.34
N PRO A 255 -8.70 27.27 -6.61
CA PRO A 255 -9.78 26.27 -6.55
C PRO A 255 -9.74 25.23 -7.69
N ASP A 256 -8.92 25.40 -8.70
CA ASP A 256 -8.67 24.44 -9.76
C ASP A 256 -7.76 23.28 -9.35
N ILE A 257 -7.07 23.39 -8.19
CA ILE A 257 -6.21 22.33 -7.68
C ILE A 257 -7.04 21.18 -7.11
N HIS A 258 -6.94 20.02 -7.76
CA HIS A 258 -7.61 18.79 -7.33
C HIS A 258 -6.64 17.66 -7.01
N LEU A 259 -5.34 17.84 -7.22
CA LEU A 259 -4.30 16.89 -6.80
C LEU A 259 -3.27 17.58 -5.90
N VAL A 260 -3.11 17.06 -4.68
CA VAL A 260 -2.07 17.48 -3.74
C VAL A 260 -1.14 16.29 -3.48
N CYS A 261 0.13 16.41 -3.85
CA CYS A 261 1.14 15.39 -3.60
C CYS A 261 2.09 15.84 -2.49
N ILE A 262 2.35 15.01 -1.48
CA ILE A 262 3.22 15.33 -0.36
C ILE A 262 4.40 14.36 -0.29
N ASP A 263 5.61 14.84 -0.59
CA ASP A 263 6.85 14.06 -0.58
C ASP A 263 7.83 14.63 0.47
N THR A 264 7.89 14.09 1.68
CA THR A 264 7.31 12.81 2.13
C THR A 264 6.46 12.98 3.40
N LEU A 265 5.62 11.99 3.70
CA LEU A 265 4.81 11.92 4.92
C LEU A 265 5.63 12.18 6.18
N SER A 266 6.86 11.66 6.27
CA SER A 266 7.75 11.87 7.43
C SER A 266 8.05 13.34 7.75
N LYS A 267 7.98 14.23 6.76
CA LYS A 267 8.24 15.67 6.94
C LYS A 267 7.07 16.41 7.56
N ILE A 268 5.85 15.92 7.33
CA ILE A 268 4.62 16.53 7.85
C ILE A 268 4.07 15.82 9.09
N LYS A 269 4.58 14.65 9.46
CA LYS A 269 4.20 14.00 10.71
C LYS A 269 4.48 14.92 11.90
N PRO A 270 3.57 14.97 12.89
CA PRO A 270 3.84 15.66 14.15
C PRO A 270 5.07 15.07 14.84
N LYS A 271 5.65 15.82 15.73
CA LYS A 271 6.65 15.28 16.64
C LYS A 271 5.94 14.27 17.54
N ALA A 272 6.51 13.07 17.67
CA ALA A 272 5.97 12.05 18.56
C ALA A 272 5.89 12.63 19.99
N LYS A 273 4.72 12.51 20.58
CA LYS A 273 4.55 12.84 22.00
C LYS A 273 5.04 11.66 22.84
N PRO A 274 5.62 11.91 24.00
CA PRO A 274 5.93 10.83 24.94
C PRO A 274 4.65 10.03 25.22
N PHE A 275 4.75 8.69 25.15
CA PHE A 275 3.64 7.74 25.46
C PHE A 275 2.48 7.64 24.44
N GLU A 276 2.52 8.36 23.35
CA GLU A 276 1.56 8.22 22.27
C GLU A 276 1.81 6.89 21.54
N ASN A 277 0.77 6.05 21.43
CA ASN A 277 0.87 4.84 20.59
C ASN A 277 1.07 5.29 19.14
N ALA A 278 2.20 4.93 18.55
CA ALA A 278 2.53 5.36 17.19
C ALA A 278 1.48 4.92 16.14
N TYR A 279 0.78 3.82 16.38
CA TYR A 279 -0.30 3.35 15.52
C TYR A 279 -1.53 4.26 15.60
N ASP A 280 -1.99 4.57 16.82
CA ASP A 280 -3.21 5.38 17.05
C ASP A 280 -2.96 6.81 16.59
N ALA A 281 -1.78 7.36 16.90
CA ALA A 281 -1.38 8.67 16.42
C ALA A 281 -1.34 8.73 14.88
N ASP A 282 -0.72 7.74 14.23
CA ASP A 282 -0.70 7.66 12.78
C ASP A 282 -2.11 7.56 12.19
N TYR A 283 -2.99 6.77 12.79
CA TYR A 283 -4.38 6.61 12.35
C TYR A 283 -5.19 7.91 12.50
N ASP A 284 -5.07 8.62 13.63
CA ASP A 284 -5.76 9.90 13.86
C ASP A 284 -5.31 10.99 12.87
N TYR A 285 -3.99 11.13 12.67
CA TYR A 285 -3.46 12.11 11.72
C TYR A 285 -3.87 11.82 10.28
N MET A 286 -3.85 10.56 9.90
CA MET A 286 -4.32 10.14 8.59
C MET A 286 -5.81 10.36 8.42
N GLY A 287 -6.62 10.10 9.47
CA GLY A 287 -8.04 10.39 9.51
C GLY A 287 -8.36 11.87 9.28
N ARG A 288 -7.62 12.77 9.91
CA ARG A 288 -7.78 14.23 9.70
C ARG A 288 -7.43 14.64 8.27
N LEU A 289 -6.34 14.11 7.73
CA LEU A 289 -5.94 14.42 6.36
C LEU A 289 -6.93 13.85 5.33
N LYS A 290 -7.46 12.65 5.59
CA LYS A 290 -8.54 12.07 4.80
C LYS A 290 -9.80 12.95 4.85
N ALA A 291 -10.27 13.32 6.02
CA ALA A 291 -11.43 14.19 6.17
C ALA A 291 -11.24 15.53 5.44
N PHE A 292 -10.02 16.08 5.46
CA PHE A 292 -9.67 17.27 4.70
C PHE A 292 -9.79 17.03 3.18
N ALA A 293 -9.26 15.93 2.65
CA ALA A 293 -9.35 15.57 1.24
C ALA A 293 -10.81 15.38 0.81
N ASP A 294 -11.59 14.63 1.60
CA ASP A 294 -12.99 14.33 1.34
C ASP A 294 -13.86 15.61 1.35
N SER A 295 -13.69 16.48 2.34
CA SER A 295 -14.46 17.72 2.47
C SER A 295 -14.24 18.70 1.33
N ARG A 296 -13.06 18.65 0.68
CA ARG A 296 -12.70 19.51 -0.44
C ARG A 296 -12.87 18.83 -1.79
N GLY A 297 -13.17 17.53 -1.82
CA GLY A 297 -13.32 16.76 -3.04
C GLY A 297 -12.04 16.73 -3.89
N ILE A 298 -10.88 16.57 -3.26
CA ILE A 298 -9.56 16.53 -3.87
C ILE A 298 -8.89 15.18 -3.64
N CYS A 299 -7.87 14.87 -4.44
CA CYS A 299 -6.99 13.72 -4.22
C CYS A 299 -5.72 14.18 -3.48
N VAL A 300 -5.44 13.59 -2.32
CA VAL A 300 -4.18 13.80 -1.57
C VAL A 300 -3.34 12.54 -1.66
N LEU A 301 -2.19 12.60 -2.33
CA LEU A 301 -1.25 11.49 -2.47
C LEU A 301 -0.04 11.69 -1.56
N LEU A 302 0.14 10.80 -0.60
CA LEU A 302 1.25 10.81 0.34
C LEU A 302 2.36 9.88 -0.11
N VAL A 303 3.58 10.37 -0.17
CA VAL A 303 4.76 9.53 -0.42
C VAL A 303 5.30 9.02 0.91
N HIS A 304 5.41 7.70 1.03
CA HIS A 304 5.95 7.03 2.22
C HIS A 304 7.10 6.09 1.89
N HIS A 305 8.07 5.98 2.80
CA HIS A 305 9.20 5.07 2.67
C HIS A 305 8.95 3.80 3.48
N THR A 306 9.12 2.63 2.86
CA THR A 306 9.15 1.36 3.60
C THR A 306 10.40 1.25 4.44
N ARG A 307 10.29 0.70 5.67
CA ARG A 307 11.45 0.20 6.41
C ARG A 307 11.90 -1.13 5.79
N LYS A 308 13.18 -1.45 5.95
CA LYS A 308 13.71 -2.77 5.54
C LYS A 308 13.07 -3.86 6.40
N SER A 309 12.03 -4.51 5.93
CA SER A 309 11.51 -5.75 6.51
C SER A 309 12.16 -6.96 5.84
N LYS A 310 12.25 -8.07 6.57
CA LYS A 310 13.00 -9.27 6.17
C LYS A 310 12.11 -10.37 5.56
N ASN A 311 10.85 -10.12 5.25
CA ASN A 311 9.98 -11.17 4.71
C ASN A 311 9.91 -11.08 3.18
N PRO A 312 10.45 -12.08 2.42
CA PRO A 312 10.51 -12.03 0.95
C PRO A 312 9.19 -12.37 0.26
N GLU A 313 8.22 -12.95 0.97
CA GLU A 313 7.07 -13.60 0.33
C GLU A 313 5.82 -12.72 0.16
N ASP A 314 5.73 -11.57 0.86
CA ASP A 314 4.61 -10.64 0.68
C ASP A 314 5.09 -9.20 0.59
N SER A 315 4.87 -8.58 -0.57
CA SER A 315 5.22 -7.16 -0.81
C SER A 315 4.39 -6.21 0.05
N PHE A 316 3.17 -6.60 0.47
CA PHE A 316 2.32 -5.82 1.37
C PHE A 316 2.75 -5.96 2.84
N ASP A 317 3.17 -7.14 3.28
CA ASP A 317 3.72 -7.34 4.64
C ASP A 317 5.04 -6.61 4.85
N ASN A 318 5.81 -6.38 3.78
CA ASN A 318 7.02 -5.56 3.82
C ASN A 318 6.75 -4.05 3.95
N ILE A 319 5.50 -3.62 3.81
CA ILE A 319 5.05 -2.23 4.04
C ILE A 319 4.93 -1.94 5.55
N ASN A 320 5.09 -2.95 6.39
CA ASN A 320 4.97 -2.90 7.86
C ASN A 320 5.90 -1.84 8.53
N GLY A 321 5.51 -0.59 8.34
CA GLY A 321 5.97 0.54 9.15
C GLY A 321 4.85 1.17 9.96
N SER A 322 3.61 1.07 9.51
CA SER A 322 2.41 1.39 10.29
C SER A 322 1.18 0.91 9.52
N THR A 323 0.60 -0.19 9.95
CA THR A 323 -0.73 -0.65 9.53
C THR A 323 -1.79 0.46 9.66
N GLY A 324 -1.59 1.41 10.58
CA GLY A 324 -2.44 2.59 10.75
C GLY A 324 -2.46 3.54 9.54
N ILE A 325 -1.33 3.77 8.87
CA ILE A 325 -1.26 4.64 7.68
C ILE A 325 -2.03 4.01 6.51
N LEU A 326 -1.81 2.71 6.27
CA LEU A 326 -2.45 2.01 5.16
C LEU A 326 -3.94 1.77 5.41
N GLY A 327 -4.33 1.48 6.67
CA GLY A 327 -5.72 1.24 7.05
C GLY A 327 -6.61 2.48 6.89
N ALA A 328 -6.07 3.68 7.02
CA ALA A 328 -6.80 4.93 6.85
C ALA A 328 -6.88 5.41 5.39
N ALA A 329 -6.02 4.91 4.49
CA ALA A 329 -5.98 5.30 3.09
C ALA A 329 -7.15 4.71 2.28
N ASP A 330 -7.65 5.46 1.30
CA ASP A 330 -8.64 4.98 0.34
C ASP A 330 -8.01 4.10 -0.72
N PHE A 331 -6.77 4.40 -1.10
CA PHE A 331 -6.00 3.59 -2.02
C PHE A 331 -4.50 3.60 -1.68
N THR A 332 -3.82 2.55 -2.11
CA THR A 332 -2.38 2.38 -1.90
C THR A 332 -1.71 1.94 -3.19
N ILE A 333 -0.62 2.62 -3.53
CA ILE A 333 0.27 2.26 -4.63
C ILE A 333 1.59 1.77 -4.03
N VAL A 334 2.00 0.57 -4.41
CA VAL A 334 3.28 0.00 -3.98
C VAL A 334 4.20 -0.16 -5.17
N LEU A 335 5.41 0.39 -5.05
CA LEU A 335 6.48 0.13 -6.00
C LEU A 335 7.50 -0.82 -5.36
N ASP A 336 7.67 -1.98 -5.97
CA ASP A 336 8.69 -2.94 -5.53
C ASP A 336 9.68 -3.27 -6.63
N LYS A 337 10.96 -3.29 -6.27
CA LYS A 337 12.06 -3.73 -7.14
C LYS A 337 12.82 -4.86 -6.45
N GLN A 338 13.10 -5.91 -7.20
CA GLN A 338 13.93 -7.00 -6.71
C GLN A 338 15.38 -6.52 -6.47
N SER A 339 15.95 -5.77 -7.40
CA SER A 339 17.27 -5.15 -7.27
C SER A 339 17.20 -3.65 -7.54
N ARG A 340 18.09 -2.87 -6.88
CA ARG A 340 18.23 -1.43 -7.17
C ARG A 340 18.75 -1.13 -8.58
N MET A 341 19.43 -2.10 -9.19
CA MET A 341 20.00 -1.96 -10.54
C MET A 341 18.97 -2.22 -11.63
N ASP A 342 17.84 -2.85 -11.30
CA ASP A 342 16.78 -3.13 -12.26
C ASP A 342 16.13 -1.83 -12.73
N ASP A 343 15.81 -1.74 -14.00
CA ASP A 343 15.01 -0.65 -14.53
C ASP A 343 13.51 -0.92 -14.40
N GLU A 344 13.11 -2.18 -14.20
CA GLU A 344 11.74 -2.63 -13.97
C GLU A 344 11.36 -2.63 -12.49
N ALA A 345 10.10 -2.34 -12.21
CA ALA A 345 9.50 -2.43 -10.89
C ALA A 345 8.08 -3.01 -10.98
N GLY A 346 7.69 -3.77 -9.97
CA GLY A 346 6.29 -4.09 -9.73
C GLY A 346 5.54 -2.82 -9.32
N PHE A 347 4.35 -2.64 -9.88
CA PHE A 347 3.39 -1.60 -9.57
C PHE A 347 2.11 -2.27 -9.11
N LEU A 348 1.83 -2.21 -7.81
CA LEU A 348 0.64 -2.77 -7.22
C LEU A 348 -0.26 -1.64 -6.76
N LEU A 349 -1.52 -1.71 -7.14
CA LEU A 349 -2.56 -0.76 -6.76
C LEU A 349 -3.69 -1.53 -6.07
N THR A 350 -4.14 -1.03 -4.93
CA THR A 350 -5.31 -1.53 -4.21
C THR A 350 -6.05 -0.37 -3.58
N GLY A 351 -7.37 -0.47 -3.45
CA GLY A 351 -8.19 0.57 -2.84
C GLY A 351 -9.65 0.16 -2.73
N ARG A 352 -10.46 1.06 -2.15
CA ARG A 352 -11.89 0.83 -1.92
C ARG A 352 -12.71 1.01 -3.19
N ASP A 353 -12.35 1.99 -4.01
CA ASP A 353 -13.11 2.45 -5.18
C ASP A 353 -12.34 2.24 -6.50
N ILE A 354 -11.36 1.35 -6.50
CA ILE A 354 -10.54 1.02 -7.66
C ILE A 354 -10.34 -0.49 -7.74
N GLU A 355 -10.26 -0.99 -8.98
CA GLU A 355 -9.94 -2.39 -9.22
C GLU A 355 -8.47 -2.66 -8.88
N GLN A 356 -8.22 -3.74 -8.13
CA GLN A 356 -6.86 -4.16 -7.81
C GLN A 356 -6.08 -4.42 -9.09
N CYS A 357 -4.92 -3.81 -9.20
CA CYS A 357 -4.09 -3.84 -10.39
C CYS A 357 -2.65 -4.20 -10.05
N GLU A 358 -2.15 -5.24 -10.69
CA GLU A 358 -0.74 -5.62 -10.63
C GLU A 358 -0.14 -5.50 -12.03
N ARG A 359 0.87 -4.64 -12.18
CA ARG A 359 1.55 -4.34 -13.44
C ARG A 359 3.07 -4.28 -13.24
N VAL A 360 3.78 -4.33 -14.34
CA VAL A 360 5.21 -4.04 -14.38
C VAL A 360 5.39 -2.69 -15.06
N ILE A 361 6.20 -1.84 -14.43
CA ILE A 361 6.60 -0.54 -14.97
C ILE A 361 8.12 -0.52 -15.16
N ARG A 362 8.60 0.19 -16.16
CA ARG A 362 10.03 0.37 -16.44
C ARG A 362 10.38 1.84 -16.39
N PHE A 363 11.51 2.16 -15.75
CA PHE A 363 12.04 3.52 -15.73
C PHE A 363 12.84 3.81 -17.00
N ASP A 364 12.32 4.69 -17.83
CA ASP A 364 13.02 5.22 -19.00
C ASP A 364 14.06 6.27 -18.53
N LYS A 365 15.32 5.87 -18.52
CA LYS A 365 16.43 6.72 -18.08
C LYS A 365 16.66 7.94 -18.99
N ALA A 366 16.33 7.83 -20.27
CA ALA A 366 16.50 8.91 -21.21
C ALA A 366 15.50 10.04 -20.94
N ARG A 367 14.24 9.67 -20.69
CA ARG A 367 13.14 10.60 -20.42
C ARG A 367 12.89 10.85 -18.94
N CYS A 368 13.53 10.07 -18.05
CA CYS A 368 13.30 10.07 -16.60
C CYS A 368 11.84 9.85 -16.19
N ARG A 369 11.13 8.99 -16.93
CA ARG A 369 9.73 8.66 -16.73
C ARG A 369 9.52 7.17 -16.48
N TRP A 370 8.48 6.86 -15.74
CA TRP A 370 7.98 5.50 -15.62
C TRP A 370 7.05 5.18 -16.77
N VAL A 371 7.20 4.00 -17.36
CA VAL A 371 6.38 3.52 -18.50
C VAL A 371 5.75 2.20 -18.14
N MET A 372 4.46 2.07 -18.32
CA MET A 372 3.71 0.83 -18.11
C MET A 372 4.13 -0.19 -19.17
N GLN A 373 4.45 -1.41 -18.73
CA GLN A 373 4.85 -2.52 -19.62
C GLN A 373 3.73 -3.55 -19.79
N GLY A 374 2.80 -3.63 -18.85
CA GLY A 374 1.73 -4.63 -18.82
C GLY A 374 1.77 -5.51 -17.57
N THR A 375 1.07 -6.64 -17.61
CA THR A 375 1.11 -7.61 -16.49
C THR A 375 2.37 -8.47 -16.53
N ALA A 376 2.77 -9.01 -15.38
CA ALA A 376 3.87 -9.96 -15.30
C ALA A 376 3.65 -11.19 -16.23
N ALA A 377 2.39 -11.66 -16.31
CA ALA A 377 2.01 -12.75 -17.20
C ALA A 377 2.18 -12.39 -18.68
N GLN A 378 1.75 -11.18 -19.10
CA GLN A 378 1.92 -10.70 -20.47
C GLN A 378 3.40 -10.57 -20.83
N LEU A 379 4.22 -10.03 -19.95
CA LEU A 379 5.67 -9.90 -20.17
C LEU A 379 6.35 -11.26 -20.21
N ALA A 380 5.98 -12.19 -19.33
CA ALA A 380 6.50 -13.55 -19.38
C ALA A 380 6.14 -14.26 -20.70
N ALA A 381 4.89 -14.07 -21.17
CA ALA A 381 4.47 -14.59 -22.47
C ALA A 381 5.27 -13.95 -23.63
N GLN A 382 5.45 -12.63 -23.62
CA GLN A 382 6.26 -11.93 -24.62
C GLN A 382 7.72 -12.39 -24.61
N ARG A 383 8.34 -12.56 -23.43
CA ARG A 383 9.71 -13.09 -23.29
C ARG A 383 9.81 -14.50 -23.85
N ARG A 384 8.85 -15.39 -23.53
CA ARG A 384 8.82 -16.76 -24.10
C ARG A 384 8.74 -16.73 -25.61
N VAL A 385 7.91 -15.86 -26.18
CA VAL A 385 7.82 -15.71 -27.65
C VAL A 385 9.14 -15.20 -28.22
N ALA A 386 9.74 -14.17 -27.62
CA ALA A 386 11.03 -13.63 -28.09
C ALA A 386 12.17 -14.66 -27.99
N GLU A 387 12.23 -15.42 -26.90
CA GLU A 387 13.19 -16.51 -26.71
C GLU A 387 12.99 -17.61 -27.78
N TYR A 388 11.74 -17.97 -28.04
CA TYR A 388 11.39 -18.93 -29.07
C TYR A 388 11.80 -18.43 -30.46
N GLU A 389 11.52 -17.20 -30.84
CA GLU A 389 11.91 -16.59 -32.11
C GLU A 389 13.46 -16.47 -32.27
N ALA A 390 14.16 -16.25 -31.16
CA ALA A 390 15.62 -16.20 -31.16
C ALA A 390 16.29 -17.56 -31.20
N GLU A 391 15.55 -18.64 -30.86
CA GLU A 391 16.08 -19.99 -30.69
C GLU A 391 16.71 -20.55 -32.00
N PRO A 392 17.99 -20.93 -32.00
CA PRO A 392 18.66 -21.45 -33.19
C PRO A 392 18.00 -22.69 -33.78
N ILE A 393 17.46 -23.58 -32.93
CA ILE A 393 16.75 -24.78 -33.37
C ILE A 393 15.52 -24.39 -34.21
N VAL A 394 14.74 -23.40 -33.73
CA VAL A 394 13.53 -22.93 -34.42
C VAL A 394 13.89 -22.33 -35.79
N LYS A 395 14.91 -21.46 -35.83
CA LYS A 395 15.40 -20.86 -37.09
C LYS A 395 15.83 -21.91 -38.08
N THR A 396 16.58 -22.92 -37.62
CA THR A 396 17.04 -24.04 -38.47
C THR A 396 15.85 -24.86 -38.98
N LEU A 397 14.89 -25.19 -38.10
CA LEU A 397 13.72 -25.99 -38.49
C LEU A 397 12.84 -25.25 -39.50
N ARG A 398 12.62 -23.97 -39.37
CA ARG A 398 11.83 -23.17 -40.34
C ARG A 398 12.46 -23.26 -41.76
N VAL A 399 13.78 -23.12 -41.86
CA VAL A 399 14.48 -23.26 -43.15
C VAL A 399 14.36 -24.68 -43.70
N LEU A 400 14.57 -25.68 -42.86
CA LEU A 400 14.50 -27.08 -43.28
C LEU A 400 13.09 -27.50 -43.76
N LEU A 401 12.06 -27.05 -43.05
CA LEU A 401 10.66 -27.34 -43.40
C LEU A 401 10.24 -26.60 -44.66
N GLN A 402 10.71 -25.38 -44.86
CA GLN A 402 10.47 -24.64 -46.11
C GLN A 402 11.12 -25.33 -47.32
N GLN A 403 12.34 -25.88 -47.17
CA GLN A 403 13.04 -26.61 -48.23
C GLN A 403 12.46 -28.00 -48.46
N GLY A 404 11.89 -28.64 -47.44
CA GLY A 404 11.36 -30.01 -47.46
C GLY A 404 9.85 -30.11 -47.66
N ASP A 405 9.20 -29.09 -48.25
CA ASP A 405 7.73 -29.04 -48.46
C ASP A 405 6.93 -29.32 -47.17
N GLY A 406 7.33 -28.70 -46.09
CA GLY A 406 6.68 -28.80 -44.77
C GLY A 406 7.09 -30.04 -43.95
N THR A 407 8.07 -30.83 -44.42
CA THR A 407 8.53 -31.99 -43.67
C THR A 407 10.06 -32.08 -43.61
N TRP A 408 10.58 -32.55 -42.48
CA TRP A 408 11.97 -32.88 -42.32
C TRP A 408 12.15 -34.09 -41.40
N SER A 409 13.12 -34.96 -41.75
CA SER A 409 13.45 -36.14 -40.97
C SER A 409 14.95 -36.41 -41.01
N GLY A 410 15.56 -36.59 -39.85
CA GLY A 410 17.01 -36.84 -39.77
C GLY A 410 17.47 -37.21 -38.36
N TYR A 411 18.70 -37.69 -38.24
CA TYR A 411 19.30 -37.98 -36.93
C TYR A 411 19.77 -36.69 -36.23
N SER A 412 19.94 -36.76 -34.94
CA SER A 412 20.41 -35.62 -34.13
C SER A 412 21.69 -34.98 -34.69
N LYS A 413 22.62 -35.81 -35.21
CA LYS A 413 23.86 -35.33 -35.82
C LYS A 413 23.61 -34.48 -37.07
N ASN A 414 22.69 -34.92 -37.93
CA ASN A 414 22.32 -34.16 -39.13
C ASN A 414 21.71 -32.81 -38.77
N LEU A 415 20.85 -32.78 -37.73
CA LEU A 415 20.24 -31.53 -37.29
C LEU A 415 21.28 -30.55 -36.74
N MET A 416 22.30 -31.03 -36.02
CA MET A 416 23.42 -30.21 -35.56
C MET A 416 24.20 -29.57 -36.72
N GLU A 417 24.49 -30.38 -37.76
CA GLU A 417 25.17 -29.89 -38.96
C GLU A 417 24.35 -28.83 -39.71
N MET A 418 23.03 -29.01 -39.78
CA MET A 418 22.12 -28.01 -40.36
C MET A 418 22.05 -26.73 -39.51
N GLY A 419 22.13 -26.83 -38.18
CA GLY A 419 22.22 -25.67 -37.30
C GLY A 419 23.44 -24.81 -37.60
N GLN A 420 24.61 -25.43 -37.75
CA GLN A 420 25.82 -24.73 -38.14
C GLN A 420 25.68 -24.05 -39.51
N ARG A 421 24.97 -24.69 -40.45
CA ARG A 421 24.76 -24.16 -41.79
C ARG A 421 23.77 -23.03 -41.90
N TYR A 422 22.65 -23.07 -41.15
CA TYR A 422 21.52 -22.15 -41.31
C TYR A 422 21.36 -21.15 -40.17
N ALA A 423 21.76 -21.54 -38.95
CA ALA A 423 21.73 -20.63 -37.79
C ALA A 423 23.12 -20.08 -37.42
N HIS A 424 24.19 -20.54 -38.10
CA HIS A 424 25.59 -20.18 -37.88
C HIS A 424 26.05 -20.39 -36.42
N THR A 425 25.47 -21.38 -35.73
CA THR A 425 25.78 -21.70 -34.35
C THR A 425 25.52 -23.19 -34.05
N GLU A 426 26.10 -23.66 -32.97
CA GLU A 426 25.75 -24.98 -32.43
C GLU A 426 24.36 -24.92 -31.77
N LEU A 427 23.49 -25.89 -32.13
CA LEU A 427 22.14 -25.96 -31.60
C LEU A 427 22.09 -26.41 -30.13
N ALA A 428 23.10 -27.19 -29.72
CA ALA A 428 23.25 -27.64 -28.33
C ALA A 428 24.68 -28.17 -28.11
N PRO A 429 25.18 -28.21 -26.86
CA PRO A 429 26.50 -28.71 -26.51
C PRO A 429 26.72 -30.20 -26.84
N ASN A 430 25.66 -31.00 -26.90
CA ASN A 430 25.69 -32.41 -27.25
C ASN A 430 24.32 -32.92 -27.73
N LEU A 431 24.29 -34.13 -28.29
CA LEU A 431 23.10 -34.72 -28.90
C LEU A 431 21.98 -35.03 -27.89
N GLN A 432 22.32 -35.29 -26.63
CA GLN A 432 21.33 -35.51 -25.56
C GLN A 432 20.62 -34.19 -25.18
N MET A 433 21.39 -33.13 -25.04
CA MET A 433 20.85 -31.79 -24.74
C MET A 433 20.03 -31.25 -25.92
N LEU A 434 20.45 -31.51 -27.17
CA LEU A 434 19.65 -31.20 -28.36
C LEU A 434 18.25 -31.85 -28.26
N SER A 435 18.22 -33.16 -28.01
CA SER A 435 16.96 -33.91 -27.93
C SER A 435 16.07 -33.39 -26.78
N LYS A 436 16.66 -33.05 -25.62
CA LYS A 436 15.93 -32.47 -24.50
C LYS A 436 15.37 -31.09 -24.87
N ARG A 437 16.19 -30.25 -25.50
CA ARG A 437 15.76 -28.90 -25.90
C ARG A 437 14.63 -28.92 -26.91
N ILE A 438 14.67 -29.82 -27.89
CA ILE A 438 13.57 -30.00 -28.85
C ILE A 438 12.28 -30.39 -28.14
N GLN A 439 12.33 -31.27 -27.13
CA GLN A 439 11.15 -31.64 -26.32
C GLN A 439 10.59 -30.45 -25.53
N GLU A 440 11.46 -29.62 -24.96
CA GLU A 440 11.04 -28.39 -24.25
C GLU A 440 10.38 -27.38 -25.21
N LEU A 441 10.84 -27.31 -26.45
CA LEU A 441 10.28 -26.42 -27.48
C LEU A 441 8.98 -26.96 -28.11
N GLN A 442 8.64 -28.22 -27.93
CA GLN A 442 7.52 -28.87 -28.62
C GLN A 442 6.17 -28.13 -28.45
N PRO A 443 5.77 -27.64 -27.27
CA PRO A 443 4.53 -26.88 -27.13
C PRO A 443 4.51 -25.62 -28.00
N MET A 444 5.63 -24.88 -28.01
CA MET A 444 5.75 -23.62 -28.76
C MET A 444 5.88 -23.88 -30.29
N LEU A 445 6.55 -24.95 -30.69
CA LEU A 445 6.61 -25.39 -32.10
C LEU A 445 5.20 -25.65 -32.65
N TRP A 446 4.35 -26.27 -31.86
CA TRP A 446 2.95 -26.47 -32.23
C TRP A 446 2.13 -25.18 -32.22
N GLU A 447 2.19 -24.43 -31.13
CA GLU A 447 1.37 -23.22 -30.91
C GLU A 447 1.68 -22.09 -31.91
N ARG A 448 2.97 -21.92 -32.25
CA ARG A 448 3.44 -20.78 -33.05
C ARG A 448 3.61 -21.10 -34.52
N ASP A 449 4.17 -22.26 -34.84
CA ASP A 449 4.55 -22.64 -36.20
C ASP A 449 3.75 -23.83 -36.73
N THR A 450 2.82 -24.38 -35.96
CA THR A 450 2.06 -25.61 -36.32
C THR A 450 2.95 -26.80 -36.64
N ILE A 451 4.13 -26.84 -36.02
CA ILE A 451 5.10 -27.91 -36.25
C ILE A 451 4.85 -29.05 -35.28
N LYS A 452 4.48 -30.20 -35.82
CA LYS A 452 4.34 -31.45 -35.09
C LYS A 452 5.69 -32.16 -35.03
N TYR A 453 6.08 -32.58 -33.83
CA TYR A 453 7.34 -33.29 -33.59
C TYR A 453 7.10 -34.68 -33.02
N TRP A 454 7.85 -35.67 -33.52
CA TRP A 454 7.98 -36.99 -32.93
C TRP A 454 9.35 -37.56 -33.21
N TYR A 455 9.76 -38.61 -32.52
CA TYR A 455 11.03 -39.28 -32.75
C TYR A 455 10.90 -40.79 -32.69
N ASN A 456 11.82 -41.47 -33.40
CA ASN A 456 11.99 -42.92 -33.36
C ASN A 456 13.40 -43.22 -32.84
N SER A 457 13.56 -44.23 -31.99
CA SER A 457 14.85 -44.67 -31.48
C SER A 457 15.25 -45.93 -32.28
N ASN A 458 16.37 -45.82 -33.03
CA ASN A 458 16.93 -46.95 -33.78
C ASN A 458 18.28 -47.35 -33.15
N GLY A 459 18.27 -48.16 -32.11
CA GLY A 459 19.44 -48.82 -31.52
C GLY A 459 20.74 -47.99 -31.60
N ASN A 460 21.75 -48.50 -32.32
CA ASN A 460 23.06 -47.86 -32.46
C ASN A 460 23.08 -46.55 -33.29
N ALA A 461 22.07 -46.27 -34.08
CA ALA A 461 22.02 -45.06 -34.92
C ALA A 461 21.53 -43.81 -34.22
N GLY A 462 21.04 -43.94 -32.98
CA GLY A 462 20.54 -42.80 -32.17
C GLY A 462 19.10 -42.42 -32.51
N ARG A 463 18.69 -41.24 -32.03
CA ARG A 463 17.33 -40.72 -32.26
C ARG A 463 17.20 -40.11 -33.65
N LYS A 464 16.16 -40.55 -34.37
CA LYS A 464 15.70 -39.93 -35.60
C LYS A 464 14.53 -38.98 -35.27
N HIS A 465 14.75 -37.71 -35.48
CA HIS A 465 13.76 -36.64 -35.25
C HIS A 465 12.94 -36.45 -36.52
N ASN A 466 11.65 -36.24 -36.37
CA ASN A 466 10.71 -36.01 -37.45
C ASN A 466 9.91 -34.74 -37.13
N PHE A 467 9.83 -33.84 -38.08
CA PHE A 467 9.05 -32.61 -37.97
C PHE A 467 8.13 -32.51 -39.19
N ARG A 468 6.88 -32.08 -38.95
CA ARG A 468 5.90 -31.78 -39.98
C ARG A 468 5.18 -30.50 -39.62
N GLN A 469 5.18 -29.56 -40.55
CA GLN A 469 4.36 -28.38 -40.47
C GLN A 469 2.97 -28.71 -41.04
N GLU A 470 1.91 -28.55 -40.24
CA GLU A 470 0.53 -28.71 -40.70
C GLU A 470 0.10 -27.42 -41.40
N ARG A 471 -0.44 -27.56 -42.63
CA ARG A 471 -1.04 -26.40 -43.32
C ARG A 471 -2.28 -25.99 -42.57
N THR A 472 -2.29 -24.78 -41.99
CA THR A 472 -3.52 -24.15 -41.56
C THR A 472 -4.26 -23.68 -42.77
N ASP A 473 -5.36 -24.34 -43.12
CA ASP A 473 -6.29 -23.82 -44.10
C ASP A 473 -6.82 -22.50 -43.55
N HIS A 474 -6.38 -21.40 -44.09
CA HIS A 474 -6.78 -20.02 -43.71
C HIS A 474 -8.25 -19.70 -44.02
N ASN A 475 -9.14 -20.72 -44.10
CA ASN A 475 -10.59 -20.57 -44.28
C ASN A 475 -11.45 -21.14 -43.16
N ALA A 476 -10.87 -21.50 -41.99
CA ALA A 476 -11.66 -21.73 -40.80
C ALA A 476 -11.78 -20.37 -40.06
N SER A 477 -12.94 -19.75 -40.19
CA SER A 477 -13.37 -18.54 -39.47
C SER A 477 -12.86 -18.53 -38.04
N VAL A 478 -12.02 -17.55 -37.72
CA VAL A 478 -11.70 -17.17 -36.34
C VAL A 478 -13.05 -16.95 -35.64
N PRO A 479 -13.33 -17.61 -34.51
CA PRO A 479 -14.54 -17.35 -33.78
C PRO A 479 -14.58 -15.85 -33.40
N VAL A 480 -15.66 -15.19 -33.77
CA VAL A 480 -15.92 -13.75 -33.57
C VAL A 480 -15.88 -13.32 -32.10
N SER A 481 -15.73 -14.25 -31.16
CA SER A 481 -15.60 -13.99 -29.72
C SER A 481 -14.29 -13.33 -29.28
N ALA A 482 -13.23 -13.32 -30.09
CA ALA A 482 -11.95 -12.67 -29.72
C ALA A 482 -11.83 -11.22 -30.24
N GLN A 483 -12.71 -10.75 -31.10
CA GLN A 483 -12.71 -9.37 -31.63
C GLN A 483 -13.68 -8.43 -30.90
N LEU A 484 -14.53 -8.94 -30.00
CA LEU A 484 -15.50 -8.13 -29.27
C LEU A 484 -15.00 -7.57 -27.92
N SER A 485 -13.80 -7.95 -27.48
CA SER A 485 -13.22 -7.38 -26.24
C SER A 485 -12.40 -6.09 -26.45
N LEU A 486 -12.24 -5.62 -27.70
CA LEU A 486 -11.49 -4.40 -28.02
C LEU A 486 -12.34 -3.23 -28.50
N ARG A 487 -13.69 -3.37 -28.53
CA ARG A 487 -14.58 -2.30 -29.00
C ARG A 487 -15.66 -1.82 -28.02
N HIS A 488 -15.61 -2.22 -26.76
CA HIS A 488 -16.63 -1.81 -25.76
C HIS A 488 -16.04 -1.13 -24.52
N ASN A 489 -15.07 -0.25 -24.69
CA ASN A 489 -14.66 0.68 -23.64
C ASN A 489 -14.35 2.09 -24.16
N TYR A 490 -15.23 2.58 -25.07
CA TYR A 490 -15.30 4.01 -25.39
C TYR A 490 -16.79 4.37 -25.61
N HIS A 491 -17.46 4.69 -24.52
CA HIS A 491 -18.54 5.69 -24.45
C HIS A 491 -18.64 6.17 -23.00
#